data_6d76eb95ce95df766ba610832cccd517
#
_entry.id   6d76eb95ce95df766ba610832cccd517
#
_cell.length_a   1.000
_cell.length_b   1.000
_cell.length_c   1.000
_cell.angle_alpha   90.00
_cell.angle_beta   90.00
_cell.angle_gamma   90.00
#
_symmetry.space_group_name_H-M   'P 1'
#
loop_
_entity.id
_entity.type
_entity.pdbx_description
1 polymer ?
#
loop_
_entity_poly.entity_id
_entity_poly.type
_entity_poly.pdbx_seq_one_letter_code
_entity_poly.pdbx_strand_id
1 'polypeptide(L)'
;MEEFATADLLDRFPESEVLLPGLVAFGGKTTFFGRAETIKAPEDNSFVRKTLETPGKDRVLVIDGGGSALCALLGDQLAQLAVENKWAGVIVYGYIRDSRVIANIPIGVRALGTTPRRSIKRDLGSIGEPVHFLGVTITSNSWLFIDSDGIVVSASNLLL
;
A
#
# COMPACT_ATOMS: atom_id res chain seq x y z
N MET A 1 4.65 -17.57 -7.84
CA MET A 1 4.65 -16.64 -6.69
C MET A 1 5.29 -17.33 -5.50
N GLU A 2 6.23 -16.66 -4.85
CA GLU A 2 6.85 -17.20 -3.66
C GLU A 2 5.87 -17.18 -2.50
N GLU A 3 5.82 -18.27 -1.76
CA GLU A 3 4.98 -18.37 -0.58
C GLU A 3 5.79 -17.97 0.65
N PHE A 4 5.16 -17.25 1.55
CA PHE A 4 5.75 -16.87 2.83
C PHE A 4 4.64 -16.68 3.87
N ALA A 5 5.03 -16.70 5.14
CA ALA A 5 4.19 -16.26 6.24
C ALA A 5 4.93 -15.17 7.00
N THR A 6 4.27 -14.05 7.27
CA THR A 6 4.90 -12.94 8.00
C THR A 6 5.40 -13.37 9.37
N ALA A 7 4.68 -14.27 10.06
CA ALA A 7 5.12 -14.79 11.35
C ALA A 7 6.47 -15.53 11.24
N ASP A 8 6.63 -16.36 10.21
CA ASP A 8 7.88 -17.08 9.98
C ASP A 8 9.03 -16.15 9.61
N LEU A 9 8.74 -15.11 8.82
CA LEU A 9 9.74 -14.10 8.46
C LEU A 9 10.27 -13.38 9.69
N LEU A 10 9.40 -13.02 10.62
CA LEU A 10 9.83 -12.36 11.86
C LEU A 10 10.61 -13.28 12.78
N ASP A 11 10.28 -14.57 12.81
CA ASP A 11 11.03 -15.54 13.60
C ASP A 11 12.46 -15.71 13.07
N ARG A 12 12.61 -15.67 11.73
CA ARG A 12 13.92 -15.77 11.08
C ARG A 12 14.71 -14.46 11.07
N PHE A 13 14.02 -13.34 10.98
CA PHE A 13 14.61 -12.00 10.84
C PHE A 13 14.01 -11.06 11.88
N PRO A 14 14.31 -11.28 13.18
CA PRO A 14 13.65 -10.55 14.27
C PRO A 14 13.96 -9.06 14.31
N GLU A 15 14.97 -8.60 13.58
CA GLU A 15 15.30 -7.17 13.42
C GLU A 15 14.35 -6.45 12.47
N SER A 16 13.52 -7.15 11.72
CA SER A 16 12.54 -6.55 10.83
C SER A 16 11.45 -5.86 11.64
N GLU A 17 10.82 -4.85 11.03
CA GLU A 17 9.78 -4.07 11.70
C GLU A 17 8.38 -4.53 11.29
N VAL A 18 7.40 -4.26 12.14
CA VAL A 18 6.00 -4.60 11.90
C VAL A 18 5.17 -3.35 12.05
N LEU A 19 4.32 -3.06 11.06
CA LEU A 19 3.32 -2.01 11.21
C LEU A 19 2.33 -2.39 12.31
N LEU A 20 2.00 -1.43 13.18
CA LEU A 20 0.95 -1.64 14.17
C LEU A 20 -0.36 -1.96 13.47
N PRO A 21 -1.23 -2.78 14.07
CA PRO A 21 -2.52 -3.12 13.49
C PRO A 21 -3.40 -1.90 13.22
N GLY A 22 -4.26 -2.00 12.22
CA GLY A 22 -5.19 -0.92 11.85
C GLY A 22 -5.56 -0.93 10.38
N LEU A 23 -4.73 -1.50 9.53
CA LEU A 23 -5.04 -1.61 8.10
C LEU A 23 -5.84 -2.88 7.81
N VAL A 24 -6.87 -2.75 7.00
CA VAL A 24 -7.82 -3.82 6.65
C VAL A 24 -7.63 -4.22 5.19
N ALA A 25 -7.81 -5.49 4.88
CA ALA A 25 -7.69 -6.02 3.52
C ALA A 25 -8.95 -5.70 2.70
N PHE A 26 -8.75 -5.17 1.49
CA PHE A 26 -9.85 -4.85 0.57
C PHE A 26 -9.67 -5.45 -0.83
N GLY A 27 -8.46 -5.74 -1.26
CA GLY A 27 -8.19 -6.26 -2.59
C GLY A 27 -8.46 -7.75 -2.73
N GLY A 28 -8.43 -8.25 -3.96
CA GLY A 28 -8.62 -9.67 -4.25
C GLY A 28 -7.44 -10.54 -3.87
N LYS A 29 -6.26 -9.95 -3.62
CA LYS A 29 -5.09 -10.66 -3.10
C LYS A 29 -4.85 -10.27 -1.65
N THR A 30 -4.75 -11.26 -0.77
CA THR A 30 -4.45 -11.04 0.65
C THR A 30 -2.95 -11.13 0.95
N THR A 31 -2.21 -11.87 0.15
CA THR A 31 -0.77 -12.07 0.31
C THR A 31 -0.03 -11.45 -0.87
N PHE A 32 0.88 -10.54 -0.58
CA PHE A 32 1.70 -9.89 -1.60
C PHE A 32 2.95 -9.29 -0.96
N PHE A 33 3.95 -9.03 -1.78
CA PHE A 33 5.19 -8.42 -1.32
C PHE A 33 5.85 -7.63 -2.44
N GLY A 34 6.76 -6.76 -2.07
CA GLY A 34 7.54 -6.00 -3.05
C GLY A 34 8.32 -4.88 -2.39
N ARG A 35 9.18 -4.27 -3.19
CA ARG A 35 9.87 -3.07 -2.78
C ARG A 35 8.89 -1.90 -2.78
N ALA A 36 9.04 -1.00 -1.83
CA ALA A 36 8.13 0.14 -1.69
C ALA A 36 8.42 1.26 -2.69
N GLU A 37 7.38 1.92 -3.13
CA GLU A 37 7.42 3.30 -3.58
C GLU A 37 6.51 4.10 -2.67
N THR A 38 6.96 5.28 -2.22
CA THR A 38 6.24 6.05 -1.20
C THR A 38 5.63 7.32 -1.77
N ILE A 39 4.46 7.67 -1.27
CA ILE A 39 3.74 8.90 -1.64
C ILE A 39 3.14 9.53 -0.38
N LYS A 40 3.29 10.85 -0.26
CA LYS A 40 2.48 11.64 0.66
C LYS A 40 1.31 12.22 -0.11
N ALA A 41 0.08 11.94 0.35
CA ALA A 41 -1.16 12.32 -0.31
C ALA A 41 -2.11 13.00 0.69
N PRO A 42 -1.92 14.30 0.97
CA PRO A 42 -2.74 15.02 1.97
C PRO A 42 -4.13 15.34 1.39
N GLU A 43 -5.04 14.37 1.48
CA GLU A 43 -6.42 14.47 0.97
C GLU A 43 -6.48 14.73 -0.55
N ASP A 44 -5.44 14.32 -1.27
CA ASP A 44 -5.26 14.57 -2.69
C ASP A 44 -4.53 13.38 -3.32
N ASN A 45 -5.17 12.70 -4.27
CA ASN A 45 -4.61 11.53 -4.92
C ASN A 45 -3.97 11.81 -6.29
N SER A 46 -3.61 13.07 -6.56
CA SER A 46 -2.95 13.43 -7.83
C SER A 46 -1.70 12.58 -8.09
N PHE A 47 -0.83 12.46 -7.09
CA PHE A 47 0.42 11.70 -7.24
C PHE A 47 0.20 10.19 -7.16
N VAL A 48 -0.90 9.73 -6.58
CA VAL A 48 -1.29 8.33 -6.62
C VAL A 48 -1.52 7.90 -8.06
N ARG A 49 -2.35 8.66 -8.80
CA ARG A 49 -2.59 8.40 -10.22
C ARG A 49 -1.31 8.48 -11.03
N LYS A 50 -0.54 9.55 -10.88
CA LYS A 50 0.70 9.75 -11.64
C LYS A 50 1.67 8.58 -11.46
N THR A 51 1.79 8.07 -10.24
CA THR A 51 2.70 6.96 -9.94
C THR A 51 2.16 5.64 -10.47
N LEU A 52 0.86 5.37 -10.32
CA LEU A 52 0.25 4.14 -10.82
C LEU A 52 0.25 4.06 -12.36
N GLU A 53 0.34 5.20 -13.05
CA GLU A 53 0.49 5.25 -14.51
C GLU A 53 1.87 4.79 -14.97
N THR A 54 2.85 4.73 -14.08
CA THR A 54 4.20 4.27 -14.41
C THR A 54 4.34 2.76 -14.18
N PRO A 55 5.35 2.09 -14.80
CA PRO A 55 5.56 0.66 -14.57
C PRO A 55 5.79 0.36 -13.09
N GLY A 56 4.98 -0.55 -12.55
CA GLY A 56 5.05 -0.94 -11.15
C GLY A 56 6.25 -1.80 -10.81
N LYS A 57 6.67 -2.68 -11.73
CA LYS A 57 7.82 -3.59 -11.55
C LYS A 57 7.68 -4.44 -10.29
N ASP A 58 6.47 -4.90 -10.02
CA ASP A 58 6.09 -5.69 -8.84
C ASP A 58 6.34 -4.98 -7.51
N ARG A 59 6.38 -3.64 -7.49
CA ARG A 59 6.51 -2.85 -6.27
C ARG A 59 5.18 -2.71 -5.54
N VAL A 60 5.26 -2.35 -4.28
CA VAL A 60 4.11 -1.99 -3.44
C VAL A 60 4.07 -0.47 -3.32
N LEU A 61 2.95 0.13 -3.71
CA LEU A 61 2.76 1.57 -3.52
C LEU A 61 2.29 1.83 -2.09
N VAL A 62 3.01 2.66 -1.37
CA VAL A 62 2.71 3.02 0.02
C VAL A 62 2.29 4.48 0.08
N ILE A 63 1.04 4.72 0.42
CA ILE A 63 0.41 6.04 0.40
C ILE A 63 0.17 6.50 1.83
N ASP A 64 0.84 7.57 2.23
CA ASP A 64 0.58 8.24 3.50
C ASP A 64 -0.46 9.33 3.28
N GLY A 65 -1.71 9.01 3.62
CA GLY A 65 -2.82 9.95 3.58
C GLY A 65 -3.06 10.68 4.90
N GLY A 66 -2.12 10.56 5.84
CA GLY A 66 -2.25 11.20 7.14
C GLY A 66 -3.39 10.66 8.00
N GLY A 67 -3.98 9.52 7.63
CA GLY A 67 -5.11 8.95 8.35
C GLY A 67 -6.43 9.67 8.11
N SER A 68 -6.49 10.66 7.21
CA SER A 68 -7.72 11.42 6.98
C SER A 68 -8.83 10.54 6.41
N ALA A 69 -10.02 10.67 6.99
CA ALA A 69 -11.24 10.01 6.53
C ALA A 69 -12.11 10.92 5.65
N LEU A 70 -11.63 12.11 5.30
CA LEU A 70 -12.44 13.11 4.59
C LEU A 70 -12.67 12.77 3.13
N CYS A 71 -11.76 11.99 2.52
CA CYS A 71 -11.92 11.55 1.14
C CYS A 71 -11.16 10.24 0.90
N ALA A 72 -11.53 9.56 -0.18
CA ALA A 72 -10.89 8.33 -0.62
C ALA A 72 -9.70 8.66 -1.52
N LEU A 73 -8.57 7.97 -1.30
CA LEU A 73 -7.35 8.16 -2.08
C LEU A 73 -7.21 7.12 -3.20
N LEU A 74 -7.96 6.03 -3.15
CA LEU A 74 -7.95 4.95 -4.12
C LEU A 74 -9.38 4.49 -4.39
N GLY A 75 -9.71 4.32 -5.65
CA GLY A 75 -10.96 3.71 -6.09
C GLY A 75 -10.68 2.57 -7.06
N ASP A 76 -11.75 2.05 -7.70
CA ASP A 76 -11.65 0.88 -8.57
C ASP A 76 -10.81 1.14 -9.83
N GLN A 77 -10.88 2.34 -10.41
CA GLN A 77 -10.12 2.66 -11.61
C GLN A 77 -8.61 2.69 -11.33
N LEU A 78 -8.20 3.26 -10.20
CA LEU A 78 -6.80 3.28 -9.81
C LEU A 78 -6.30 1.88 -9.42
N ALA A 79 -7.13 1.08 -8.77
CA ALA A 79 -6.79 -0.30 -8.46
C ALA A 79 -6.57 -1.13 -9.73
N GLN A 80 -7.44 -0.95 -10.73
CA GLN A 80 -7.31 -1.62 -12.03
C GLN A 80 -6.06 -1.15 -12.77
N LEU A 81 -5.76 0.14 -12.72
CA LEU A 81 -4.54 0.71 -13.30
C LEU A 81 -3.29 0.10 -12.67
N ALA A 82 -3.32 -0.12 -11.36
CA ALA A 82 -2.21 -0.77 -10.65
C ALA A 82 -1.98 -2.20 -11.17
N VAL A 83 -3.05 -2.97 -11.40
CA VAL A 83 -2.94 -4.30 -11.99
C VAL A 83 -2.32 -4.23 -13.39
N GLU A 84 -2.83 -3.35 -14.22
CA GLU A 84 -2.39 -3.21 -15.62
C GLU A 84 -0.91 -2.85 -15.70
N ASN A 85 -0.42 -2.04 -14.79
CA ASN A 85 0.97 -1.57 -14.77
C ASN A 85 1.88 -2.41 -13.87
N LYS A 86 1.43 -3.59 -13.43
CA LYS A 86 2.27 -4.57 -12.72
C LYS A 86 2.74 -4.10 -11.34
N TRP A 87 1.87 -3.41 -10.62
CA TRP A 87 2.07 -3.18 -9.19
C TRP A 87 1.65 -4.42 -8.41
N ALA A 88 2.39 -4.76 -7.36
CA ALA A 88 2.06 -5.91 -6.51
C ALA A 88 0.88 -5.62 -5.57
N GLY A 89 0.79 -4.38 -5.12
CA GLY A 89 -0.28 -3.97 -4.21
C GLY A 89 -0.17 -2.51 -3.83
N VAL A 90 -1.15 -2.06 -3.05
CA VAL A 90 -1.25 -0.69 -2.56
C VAL A 90 -1.58 -0.69 -1.08
N ILE A 91 -0.82 0.05 -0.31
CA ILE A 91 -1.07 0.27 1.13
C ILE A 91 -1.43 1.74 1.31
N VAL A 92 -2.57 1.99 1.93
CA VAL A 92 -3.10 3.34 2.12
C VAL A 92 -3.29 3.63 3.61
N TYR A 93 -2.46 4.51 4.16
CA TYR A 93 -2.74 5.06 5.49
C TYR A 93 -3.76 6.17 5.34
N GLY A 94 -4.99 5.77 5.11
CA GLY A 94 -6.12 6.59 4.77
C GLY A 94 -7.28 5.70 4.31
N TYR A 95 -8.16 6.27 3.48
CA TYR A 95 -9.42 5.62 3.12
C TYR A 95 -9.51 5.38 1.61
N ILE A 96 -10.29 4.38 1.24
CA ILE A 96 -10.56 4.02 -0.16
C ILE A 96 -12.08 4.05 -0.40
N ARG A 97 -12.47 3.90 -1.67
CA ARG A 97 -13.87 3.71 -2.05
C ARG A 97 -13.99 2.56 -3.05
N ASP A 98 -15.21 2.23 -3.48
CA ASP A 98 -15.49 1.13 -4.42
C ASP A 98 -15.04 -0.22 -3.87
N SER A 99 -15.18 -0.44 -2.56
CA SER A 99 -14.64 -1.62 -1.89
C SER A 99 -15.19 -2.93 -2.44
N ARG A 100 -16.46 -2.95 -2.85
CA ARG A 100 -17.08 -4.15 -3.41
C ARG A 100 -16.43 -4.54 -4.74
N VAL A 101 -16.14 -3.57 -5.60
CA VAL A 101 -15.46 -3.80 -6.89
C VAL A 101 -14.00 -4.19 -6.65
N ILE A 102 -13.31 -3.47 -5.78
CA ILE A 102 -11.89 -3.72 -5.46
C ILE A 102 -11.68 -5.14 -4.92
N ALA A 103 -12.64 -5.68 -4.18
CA ALA A 103 -12.56 -7.05 -3.66
C ALA A 103 -12.40 -8.11 -4.76
N ASN A 104 -12.81 -7.81 -5.98
CA ASN A 104 -12.72 -8.71 -7.13
C ASN A 104 -11.57 -8.36 -8.08
N ILE A 105 -10.77 -7.36 -7.76
CA ILE A 105 -9.59 -6.98 -8.56
C ILE A 105 -8.38 -7.75 -8.02
N PRO A 106 -7.59 -8.42 -8.88
CA PRO A 106 -6.48 -9.27 -8.44
C PRO A 106 -5.25 -8.45 -8.04
N ILE A 107 -5.38 -7.68 -6.98
CA ILE A 107 -4.32 -6.86 -6.41
C ILE A 107 -4.47 -6.81 -4.89
N GLY A 108 -3.36 -6.66 -4.18
CA GLY A 108 -3.39 -6.42 -2.75
C GLY A 108 -3.75 -4.98 -2.44
N VAL A 109 -4.69 -4.76 -1.53
CA VAL A 109 -5.03 -3.41 -1.04
C VAL A 109 -5.24 -3.48 0.47
N ARG A 110 -4.55 -2.63 1.21
CA ARG A 110 -4.75 -2.44 2.64
C ARG A 110 -5.04 -0.96 2.91
N ALA A 111 -6.04 -0.67 3.74
CA ALA A 111 -6.43 0.69 4.08
C ALA A 111 -7.05 0.73 5.47
N LEU A 112 -7.20 1.94 6.03
CA LEU A 112 -7.86 2.12 7.31
C LEU A 112 -9.36 1.83 7.24
N GLY A 113 -9.99 2.12 6.11
CA GLY A 113 -11.42 1.92 5.92
C GLY A 113 -11.89 2.50 4.61
N THR A 114 -13.20 2.74 4.52
CA THR A 114 -13.85 3.22 3.31
C THR A 114 -14.61 4.52 3.55
N THR A 115 -14.69 5.35 2.50
CA THR A 115 -15.55 6.53 2.46
C THR A 115 -15.91 6.80 1.00
N PRO A 116 -17.15 7.22 0.68
CA PRO A 116 -17.56 7.39 -0.72
C PRO A 116 -17.05 8.67 -1.38
N ARG A 117 -16.55 9.64 -0.61
CA ARG A 117 -16.15 10.95 -1.16
C ARG A 117 -14.82 10.84 -1.89
N ARG A 118 -14.79 11.27 -3.15
CA ARG A 118 -13.54 11.36 -3.91
C ARG A 118 -12.63 12.46 -3.38
N SER A 119 -11.33 12.34 -3.64
CA SER A 119 -10.40 13.43 -3.39
C SER A 119 -10.54 14.51 -4.47
N ILE A 120 -10.16 15.75 -4.12
CA ILE A 120 -10.08 16.85 -5.07
C ILE A 120 -8.60 17.03 -5.43
N LYS A 121 -8.28 16.89 -6.72
CA LYS A 121 -6.90 16.94 -7.20
C LYS A 121 -6.40 18.38 -7.25
N ARG A 122 -5.31 18.64 -6.53
CA ARG A 122 -4.67 19.96 -6.43
C ARG A 122 -3.16 19.89 -6.64
N ASP A 123 -2.64 18.73 -7.07
CA ASP A 123 -1.22 18.47 -7.22
C ASP A 123 -0.43 18.66 -5.92
N LEU A 124 -1.04 18.30 -4.79
CA LEU A 124 -0.43 18.38 -3.47
C LEU A 124 0.15 17.01 -3.07
N GLY A 125 1.29 17.05 -2.38
CA GLY A 125 1.97 15.86 -1.89
C GLY A 125 3.36 15.70 -2.46
N SER A 126 3.90 14.50 -2.34
CA SER A 126 5.25 14.20 -2.82
C SER A 126 5.39 12.73 -3.17
N ILE A 127 6.39 12.41 -4.01
CA ILE A 127 6.74 11.05 -4.40
C ILE A 127 8.17 10.79 -3.93
N GLY A 128 8.39 9.62 -3.31
CA GLY A 128 9.73 9.12 -2.97
C GLY A 128 10.27 9.58 -1.63
N GLU A 129 9.58 10.44 -0.91
CA GLU A 129 9.99 10.83 0.43
C GLU A 129 9.65 9.74 1.46
N PRO A 130 10.45 9.58 2.53
CA PRO A 130 10.09 8.69 3.62
C PRO A 130 8.72 9.04 4.21
N VAL A 131 7.95 8.01 4.54
CA VAL A 131 6.67 8.17 5.23
C VAL A 131 6.74 7.45 6.57
N HIS A 132 5.94 7.93 7.54
CA HIS A 132 5.91 7.33 8.87
C HIS A 132 4.47 7.21 9.34
N PHE A 133 4.01 6.00 9.60
CA PHE A 133 2.71 5.74 10.19
C PHE A 133 2.71 4.36 10.85
N LEU A 134 1.79 4.16 11.78
CA LEU A 134 1.65 2.90 12.51
C LEU A 134 2.98 2.38 13.07
N GLY A 135 3.81 3.31 13.55
CA GLY A 135 5.05 3.01 14.26
C GLY A 135 6.27 2.72 13.42
N VAL A 136 6.18 2.79 12.08
CA VAL A 136 7.30 2.42 11.20
C VAL A 136 7.55 3.50 10.17
N THR A 137 8.83 3.75 9.88
CA THR A 137 9.26 4.59 8.75
C THR A 137 9.50 3.70 7.54
N ILE A 138 8.86 4.04 6.42
CA ILE A 138 8.99 3.31 5.15
C ILE A 138 9.64 4.25 4.14
N THR A 139 10.66 3.75 3.45
CA THR A 139 11.36 4.48 2.38
C THR A 139 11.16 3.77 1.05
N SER A 140 11.56 4.41 -0.06
CA SER A 140 11.51 3.78 -1.39
C SER A 140 12.43 2.55 -1.51
N ASN A 141 13.32 2.33 -0.55
CA ASN A 141 14.20 1.16 -0.52
C ASN A 141 13.71 0.06 0.42
N SER A 142 12.63 0.29 1.16
CA SER A 142 12.06 -0.71 2.05
C SER A 142 11.40 -1.83 1.26
N TRP A 143 11.39 -3.04 1.83
CA TRP A 143 10.63 -4.17 1.33
C TRP A 143 9.47 -4.45 2.26
N LEU A 144 8.32 -4.74 1.70
CA LEU A 144 7.10 -5.03 2.46
C LEU A 144 6.61 -6.44 2.13
N PHE A 145 6.19 -7.15 3.19
CA PHE A 145 5.64 -8.50 3.11
C PHE A 145 4.30 -8.49 3.83
N ILE A 146 3.25 -8.78 3.12
CA ILE A 146 1.87 -8.64 3.60
C ILE A 146 1.15 -9.98 3.50
N ASP A 147 0.51 -10.39 4.58
CA ASP A 147 -0.42 -11.52 4.58
C ASP A 147 -1.57 -11.25 5.56
N SER A 148 -2.33 -12.28 5.89
CA SER A 148 -3.51 -12.16 6.78
C SER A 148 -3.16 -11.67 8.19
N ASP A 149 -1.91 -11.87 8.64
CA ASP A 149 -1.52 -11.52 10.01
C ASP A 149 -0.99 -10.09 10.12
N GLY A 150 -0.48 -9.51 9.03
CA GLY A 150 0.02 -8.15 9.10
C GLY A 150 1.01 -7.78 8.02
N ILE A 151 1.82 -6.76 8.32
CA ILE A 151 2.76 -6.16 7.38
C ILE A 151 4.14 -6.09 8.03
N VAL A 152 5.10 -6.78 7.43
CA VAL A 152 6.52 -6.75 7.81
C VAL A 152 7.26 -5.80 6.88
N VAL A 153 8.12 -4.96 7.46
CA VAL A 153 8.95 -4.01 6.73
C VAL A 153 10.42 -4.35 6.99
N SER A 154 11.18 -4.48 5.92
CA SER A 154 12.60 -4.81 5.99
C SER A 154 13.43 -3.92 5.08
N ALA A 155 14.69 -3.72 5.41
CA ALA A 155 15.64 -3.00 4.56
C ALA A 155 16.09 -3.83 3.35
N SER A 156 15.84 -5.14 3.36
CA SER A 156 16.25 -6.05 2.29
C SER A 156 15.13 -7.02 1.95
N ASN A 157 15.24 -7.66 0.79
CA ASN A 157 14.31 -8.71 0.40
C ASN A 157 14.59 -9.98 1.24
N LEU A 158 13.66 -10.34 2.10
CA LEU A 158 13.81 -11.47 3.02
C LEU A 158 13.63 -12.84 2.34
N LEU A 159 13.19 -12.87 1.08
CA LEU A 159 12.95 -14.09 0.33
C LEU A 159 14.13 -14.50 -0.55
N LEU A 160 15.21 -13.76 -0.50
CA LEU A 160 16.44 -14.12 -1.24
C LEU A 160 17.36 -15.01 -0.41
#